data_b4c019ea3abe4f72ef0ea7e35eec0eb6
#
_entry.id   b4c019ea3abe4f72ef0ea7e35eec0eb6
#
_cell.length_a   1.000
_cell.length_b   1.000
_cell.length_c   1.000
_cell.angle_alpha   90.00
_cell.angle_beta   90.00
_cell.angle_gamma   90.00
#
_symmetry.space_group_name_H-M   'P 1'
#
loop_
_entity.id
_entity.type
_entity.pdbx_description
1 polymer ?
#
loop_
_entity_poly.entity_id
_entity_poly.type
_entity_poly.pdbx_seq_one_letter_code
_entity_poly.pdbx_strand_id
1 'polypeptide(L)'
;MATIIPRWEWRTFGTHFGIAETRFAELAPGTAKESEELYLLGGTGANAKVRDDLMDIKVLREVNAAGLERWEPVMKQPFPLAAADVAKLFVLLELPAPHLRRDAHI
;
A
#
# COMPACT_ATOMS: atom_id res chain seq x y z
N MET A 1 -8.01 15.17 -11.57
CA MET A 1 -7.94 13.78 -11.11
C MET A 1 -6.55 13.22 -11.41
N ALA A 2 -5.88 12.68 -10.42
CA ALA A 2 -4.56 12.11 -10.63
C ALA A 2 -4.66 10.82 -11.46
N THR A 3 -3.72 10.64 -12.40
CA THR A 3 -3.61 9.39 -13.14
C THR A 3 -3.01 8.33 -12.24
N ILE A 4 -3.69 7.19 -12.15
CA ILE A 4 -3.19 6.04 -11.40
C ILE A 4 -2.29 5.23 -12.33
N ILE A 5 -1.03 5.07 -11.94
CA ILE A 5 -0.04 4.33 -12.72
C ILE A 5 0.37 3.09 -11.94
N PRO A 6 0.07 1.89 -12.45
CA PRO A 6 0.56 0.66 -11.84
C PRO A 6 2.08 0.60 -11.84
N ARG A 7 2.66 0.01 -10.81
CA ARG A 7 4.11 -0.13 -10.69
C ARG A 7 4.48 -1.58 -10.46
N TRP A 8 5.61 -1.96 -11.00
CA TRP A 8 6.20 -3.27 -10.76
C TRP A 8 7.15 -3.18 -9.59
N GLU A 9 7.01 -4.11 -8.64
CA GLU A 9 7.82 -4.16 -7.44
C GLU A 9 8.40 -5.55 -7.25
N TRP A 10 9.59 -5.59 -6.68
CA TRP A 10 10.19 -6.81 -6.16
C TRP A 10 10.71 -6.52 -4.77
N ARG A 11 10.51 -7.47 -3.87
CA ARG A 11 11.01 -7.32 -2.50
C ARG A 11 11.51 -8.64 -1.97
N THR A 12 12.45 -8.57 -1.03
CA THR A 12 12.94 -9.72 -0.29
C THR A 12 13.21 -9.31 1.14
N PHE A 13 13.20 -10.29 2.02
CA PHE A 13 13.44 -10.08 3.45
C PHE A 13 14.57 -11.01 3.91
N GLY A 14 15.43 -10.49 4.76
CA GLY A 14 16.55 -11.25 5.28
C GLY A 14 17.50 -10.36 6.08
N THR A 15 18.60 -10.95 6.53
CA THR A 15 19.64 -10.24 7.27
C THR A 15 20.92 -10.04 6.47
N HIS A 16 21.14 -10.88 5.45
CA HIS A 16 22.31 -10.82 4.58
C HIS A 16 21.89 -11.03 3.14
N PHE A 17 22.24 -10.10 2.29
CA PHE A 17 21.85 -10.12 0.87
C PHE A 17 23.04 -10.31 -0.08
N GLY A 18 24.24 -10.57 0.46
CA GLY A 18 25.44 -10.90 -0.33
C GLY A 18 25.82 -9.81 -1.34
N ILE A 19 25.92 -10.19 -2.60
CA ILE A 19 26.30 -9.26 -3.68
C ILE A 19 25.33 -8.08 -3.78
N ALA A 20 24.05 -8.27 -3.47
CA ALA A 20 23.07 -7.19 -3.54
C ALA A 20 23.43 -6.06 -2.56
N GLU A 21 23.86 -6.37 -1.34
CA GLU A 21 24.31 -5.35 -0.38
C GLU A 21 25.46 -4.54 -0.94
N THR A 22 26.47 -5.24 -1.50
CA THR A 22 27.64 -4.58 -2.09
C THR A 22 27.25 -3.65 -3.23
N ARG A 23 26.36 -4.10 -4.13
CA ARG A 23 25.90 -3.31 -5.25
C ARG A 23 25.11 -2.08 -4.82
N PHE A 24 24.23 -2.23 -3.84
CA PHE A 24 23.49 -1.09 -3.31
C PHE A 24 24.39 -0.08 -2.61
N ALA A 25 25.43 -0.55 -1.93
CA ALA A 25 26.39 0.35 -1.28
C ALA A 25 27.20 1.20 -2.27
N GLU A 26 27.36 0.73 -3.52
CA GLU A 26 28.05 1.45 -4.59
C GLU A 26 27.18 2.57 -5.20
N LEU A 27 25.88 2.56 -4.96
CA LEU A 27 24.97 3.58 -5.48
C LEU A 27 25.04 4.84 -4.62
N ALA A 28 24.82 5.99 -5.26
CA ALA A 28 24.74 7.24 -4.52
C ALA A 28 23.57 7.18 -3.52
N PRO A 29 23.79 7.55 -2.25
CA PRO A 29 22.74 7.51 -1.26
C PRO A 29 21.64 8.52 -1.58
N GLY A 30 20.39 8.10 -1.49
CA GLY A 30 19.25 8.99 -1.53
C GLY A 30 18.99 9.62 -0.17
N THR A 31 17.95 10.43 -0.10
CA THR A 31 17.48 10.99 1.17
C THR A 31 16.80 9.90 1.99
N ALA A 32 17.29 9.68 3.22
CA ALA A 32 16.62 8.79 4.14
C ALA A 32 15.33 9.44 4.64
N LYS A 33 14.26 8.65 4.70
CA LYS A 33 12.97 9.07 5.23
C LYS A 33 12.54 8.11 6.33
N GLU A 34 12.06 8.68 7.43
CA GLU A 34 11.44 7.91 8.51
C GLU A 34 9.97 8.31 8.59
N SER A 35 9.11 7.33 8.76
CA SER A 35 7.69 7.57 8.91
C SER A 35 7.07 6.50 9.81
N GLU A 36 5.99 6.88 10.49
CA GLU A 36 5.17 5.92 11.20
C GLU A 36 4.06 5.45 10.24
N GLU A 37 3.92 4.15 10.12
CA GLU A 37 2.92 3.57 9.26
C GLU A 37 2.09 2.55 10.03
N LEU A 38 0.78 2.64 9.91
CA LEU A 38 -0.15 1.67 10.46
C LEU A 38 -0.70 0.82 9.32
N TYR A 39 -0.41 -0.48 9.36
CA TYR A 39 -0.92 -1.43 8.38
C TYR A 39 -2.20 -2.05 8.85
N LEU A 40 -3.20 -2.09 7.97
CA LEU A 40 -4.46 -2.77 8.21
C LEU A 40 -4.42 -4.13 7.52
N LEU A 41 -4.57 -5.18 8.30
CA LEU A 41 -4.45 -6.55 7.79
C LEU A 41 -5.82 -7.13 7.49
N GLY A 42 -5.95 -7.77 6.34
CA GLY A 42 -7.17 -8.40 5.88
C GLY A 42 -6.89 -9.38 4.75
N GLY A 43 -7.68 -9.35 3.70
CA GLY A 43 -7.49 -10.19 2.52
C GLY A 43 -6.12 -10.03 1.87
N THR A 44 -5.72 -11.04 1.11
CA THR A 44 -4.35 -11.19 0.60
C THR A 44 -4.01 -10.30 -0.60
N GLY A 45 -5.02 -9.83 -1.34
CA GLY A 45 -4.83 -9.05 -2.57
C GLY A 45 -4.73 -7.55 -2.37
N ALA A 46 -4.83 -7.05 -1.15
CA ALA A 46 -4.79 -5.63 -0.86
C ALA A 46 -3.77 -5.32 0.23
N ASN A 47 -3.12 -4.17 0.08
CA ASN A 47 -2.24 -3.61 1.09
C ASN A 47 -2.79 -2.24 1.47
N ALA A 48 -3.26 -2.10 2.69
CA ALA A 48 -3.82 -0.86 3.21
C ALA A 48 -2.97 -0.34 4.35
N LYS A 49 -2.62 0.93 4.30
CA LYS A 49 -1.84 1.57 5.35
C LYS A 49 -2.27 3.02 5.58
N VAL A 50 -2.05 3.48 6.80
CA VAL A 50 -2.17 4.89 7.15
C VAL A 50 -0.77 5.46 7.29
N ARG A 51 -0.49 6.51 6.56
CA ARG A 51 0.77 7.26 6.62
C ARG A 51 0.47 8.72 6.31
N ASP A 52 1.04 9.64 7.11
CA ASP A 52 0.89 11.09 6.91
C ASP A 52 -0.59 11.52 6.81
N ASP A 53 -1.45 10.96 7.67
CA ASP A 53 -2.89 11.22 7.69
C ASP A 53 -3.61 10.86 6.38
N LEU A 54 -3.01 9.97 5.60
CA LEU A 54 -3.60 9.44 4.37
C LEU A 54 -3.90 7.95 4.50
N MET A 55 -5.08 7.54 4.03
CA MET A 55 -5.37 6.13 3.79
C MET A 55 -4.86 5.78 2.39
N ASP A 56 -3.89 4.89 2.33
CA ASP A 56 -3.22 4.48 1.09
C ASP A 56 -3.46 2.98 0.88
N ILE A 57 -4.15 2.64 -0.21
CA ILE A 57 -4.48 1.25 -0.53
C ILE A 57 -3.98 0.92 -1.91
N LYS A 58 -3.26 -0.20 -2.00
CA LYS A 58 -2.81 -0.80 -3.25
C LYS A 58 -3.41 -2.18 -3.40
N VAL A 59 -3.68 -2.59 -4.63
CA VAL A 59 -4.17 -3.92 -4.95
C VAL A 59 -3.17 -4.61 -5.87
N LEU A 60 -2.87 -5.88 -5.56
CA LEU A 60 -2.02 -6.71 -6.42
C LEU A 60 -2.82 -7.15 -7.64
N ARG A 61 -2.34 -6.77 -8.83
CA ARG A 61 -3.01 -7.10 -10.09
C ARG A 61 -2.39 -8.26 -10.82
N GLU A 62 -1.08 -8.45 -10.70
CA GLU A 62 -0.36 -9.43 -11.49
C GLU A 62 0.98 -9.78 -10.85
N VAL A 63 1.39 -11.03 -10.98
CA VAL A 63 2.75 -11.48 -10.68
C VAL A 63 3.28 -12.11 -11.97
N ASN A 64 4.38 -11.57 -12.51
CA ASN A 64 4.94 -12.08 -13.75
C ASN A 64 5.84 -13.30 -13.53
N ALA A 65 6.36 -13.87 -14.62
CA ALA A 65 7.20 -15.07 -14.57
C ALA A 65 8.53 -14.84 -13.81
N ALA A 66 9.01 -13.60 -13.73
CA ALA A 66 10.21 -13.24 -12.99
C ALA A 66 9.93 -12.97 -11.50
N GLY A 67 8.68 -13.09 -11.06
CA GLY A 67 8.29 -12.84 -9.68
C GLY A 67 8.05 -11.36 -9.35
N LEU A 68 8.07 -10.48 -10.35
CA LEU A 68 7.73 -9.09 -10.15
C LEU A 68 6.22 -8.93 -9.94
N GLU A 69 5.84 -8.13 -8.96
CA GLU A 69 4.46 -7.88 -8.58
C GLU A 69 4.03 -6.53 -9.14
N ARG A 70 2.88 -6.51 -9.83
CA ARG A 70 2.30 -5.26 -10.30
C ARG A 70 1.21 -4.82 -9.34
N TRP A 71 1.47 -3.73 -8.65
CA TRP A 71 0.55 -3.13 -7.70
C TRP A 71 -0.10 -1.89 -8.30
N GLU A 72 -1.39 -1.75 -8.07
CA GLU A 72 -2.16 -0.60 -8.52
C GLU A 72 -2.70 0.16 -7.31
N PRO A 73 -2.36 1.46 -7.15
CA PRO A 73 -2.98 2.29 -6.13
C PRO A 73 -4.46 2.47 -6.45
N VAL A 74 -5.33 2.20 -5.49
CA VAL A 74 -6.78 2.30 -5.66
C VAL A 74 -7.43 3.31 -4.71
N MET A 75 -6.70 3.74 -3.70
CA MET A 75 -7.14 4.79 -2.79
C MET A 75 -5.95 5.54 -2.21
N LYS A 76 -6.06 6.86 -2.17
CA LYS A 76 -5.14 7.73 -1.46
C LYS A 76 -5.95 8.94 -0.99
N GLN A 77 -6.55 8.82 0.18
CA GLN A 77 -7.50 9.79 0.70
C GLN A 77 -7.05 10.30 2.07
N PRO A 78 -7.15 11.61 2.30
CA PRO A 78 -6.89 12.16 3.62
C PRO A 78 -8.02 11.83 4.59
N PHE A 79 -7.69 11.76 5.87
CA PHE A 79 -8.69 11.67 6.93
C PHE A 79 -9.30 13.06 7.21
N PRO A 80 -10.56 13.12 7.63
CA PRO A 80 -11.47 12.01 7.85
C PRO A 80 -12.00 11.41 6.53
N LEU A 81 -12.22 10.11 6.53
CA LEU A 81 -12.74 9.39 5.36
C LEU A 81 -14.26 9.47 5.26
N ALA A 82 -14.77 9.66 4.05
CA ALA A 82 -16.19 9.53 3.79
C ALA A 82 -16.66 8.09 4.01
N ALA A 83 -17.94 7.90 4.37
CA ALA A 83 -18.50 6.58 4.62
C ALA A 83 -18.31 5.63 3.43
N ALA A 84 -18.42 6.14 2.20
CA ALA A 84 -18.20 5.34 0.99
C ALA A 84 -16.77 4.82 0.87
N ASP A 85 -15.77 5.62 1.28
CA ASP A 85 -14.37 5.21 1.26
C ASP A 85 -14.08 4.18 2.34
N VAL A 86 -14.68 4.32 3.53
CA VAL A 86 -14.57 3.32 4.59
C VAL A 86 -15.17 2.00 4.13
N ALA A 87 -16.34 2.02 3.50
CA ALA A 87 -16.97 0.82 2.95
C ALA A 87 -16.07 0.14 1.91
N LYS A 88 -15.48 0.92 1.03
CA LYS A 88 -14.53 0.40 0.02
C LYS A 88 -13.31 -0.24 0.65
N LEU A 89 -12.75 0.36 1.70
CA LEU A 89 -11.63 -0.20 2.45
C LEU A 89 -11.96 -1.60 2.97
N PHE A 90 -13.11 -1.77 3.62
CA PHE A 90 -13.51 -3.06 4.18
C PHE A 90 -13.74 -4.10 3.10
N VAL A 91 -14.33 -3.72 1.95
CA VAL A 91 -14.48 -4.63 0.81
C VAL A 91 -13.11 -5.09 0.30
N LEU A 92 -12.17 -4.17 0.14
CA LEU A 92 -10.82 -4.49 -0.35
C LEU A 92 -10.04 -5.38 0.62
N LEU A 93 -10.28 -5.24 1.93
CA LEU A 93 -9.68 -6.07 2.95
C LEU A 93 -10.42 -7.38 3.19
N GLU A 94 -11.52 -7.61 2.48
CA GLU A 94 -12.37 -8.81 2.64
C GLU A 94 -12.91 -8.96 4.07
N LEU A 95 -13.26 -7.81 4.68
CA LEU A 95 -13.82 -7.76 6.02
C LEU A 95 -15.28 -7.31 5.98
N PRO A 96 -16.10 -7.72 6.99
CA PRO A 96 -17.46 -7.22 7.07
C PRO A 96 -17.47 -5.69 7.20
N ALA A 97 -18.26 -5.03 6.35
CA ALA A 97 -18.35 -3.58 6.38
C ALA A 97 -19.07 -3.10 7.64
N PRO A 98 -18.57 -2.03 8.29
CA PRO A 98 -19.28 -1.43 9.42
C PRO A 98 -20.55 -0.75 8.95
N HIS A 99 -21.51 -0.65 9.83
CA HIS A 99 -22.76 0.05 9.55
C HIS A 99 -22.56 1.55 9.82
N LEU A 100 -22.45 2.33 8.76
CA LEU A 100 -22.20 3.78 8.84
C LEU A 100 -23.32 4.56 8.19
N ARG A 101 -23.62 5.75 8.73
CA ARG A 101 -24.50 6.70 8.07
C ARG A 101 -23.78 7.24 6.82
N ARG A 102 -24.57 7.64 5.80
CA ARG A 102 -24.02 8.15 4.54
C ARG A 102 -23.16 9.41 4.70
N ASP A 103 -23.46 10.22 5.69
CA ASP A 103 -22.75 11.48 5.96
C ASP A 103 -21.63 11.32 6.99
N ALA A 104 -21.36 10.09 7.46
CA ALA A 104 -20.30 9.84 8.42
C ALA A 104 -18.92 10.07 7.82
N HIS A 105 -18.03 10.61 8.65
CA HIS A 105 -16.61 10.78 8.33
C HIS A 105 -15.79 10.25 9.49
N ILE A 106 -14.79 9.46 9.17
CA ILE A 106 -13.96 8.76 10.15
C ILE A 106 -12.50 9.08 9.94
#